data_d133ecfe1530836393f18e985c2d1de9
#
_entry.id   d133ecfe1530836393f18e985c2d1de9
#
_cell.length_a   1.000
_cell.length_b   1.000
_cell.length_c   1.000
_cell.angle_alpha   90.00
_cell.angle_beta   90.00
_cell.angle_gamma   90.00
#
_symmetry.space_group_name_H-M   'P 1'
#
loop_
_entity.id
_entity.type
_entity.pdbx_description
1 polymer ?
#
loop_
_entity_poly.entity_id
_entity_poly.type
_entity_poly.pdbx_seq_one_letter_code
_entity_poly.pdbx_strand_id
1 'polypeptide(L)'
;DPGMVKKLQKDPSLLKLGGEKRDMTFLFCDIRGFTPISEKYKGNPEGLTKLINRFLTRMTDVIIANGGTIDKFMGDCIMAFWNAPIEDGEHEEHAVQAAIDMQNELLKLNQQLAVEGLPTIAIGIGINTGEALVGNMGSDQRFDYSVIGDAVNLAARLESSSKTLGKTLVIGEDTVKAAKLNYDFEYIDQITVKGKTEEIKVYTHKH
;
A
#
# COMPACT_ATOMS: atom_id res chain seq x y z
N ASP A 1 6.53 11.35 7.53
CA ASP A 1 5.65 10.45 8.27
C ASP A 1 5.93 10.57 9.77
N PRO A 2 4.95 10.97 10.63
CA PRO A 2 5.13 11.04 12.10
C PRO A 2 5.52 9.70 12.73
N GLY A 3 5.06 8.58 12.16
CA GLY A 3 5.46 7.24 12.60
C GLY A 3 6.94 6.98 12.35
N MET A 4 7.46 7.45 11.22
CA MET A 4 8.90 7.37 10.91
C MET A 4 9.73 8.22 11.87
N VAL A 5 9.30 9.44 12.18
CA VAL A 5 9.98 10.30 13.13
C VAL A 5 10.09 9.65 14.51
N LYS A 6 9.02 9.05 15.00
CA LYS A 6 9.02 8.29 16.26
C LYS A 6 9.98 7.10 16.24
N LYS A 7 10.06 6.39 15.10
CA LYS A 7 10.99 5.28 14.91
C LYS A 7 12.45 5.78 14.91
N LEU A 8 12.73 6.87 14.20
CA LEU A 8 14.05 7.49 14.13
C LEU A 8 14.51 8.06 15.50
N GLN A 9 13.58 8.56 16.31
CA GLN A 9 13.87 9.00 17.68
C GLN A 9 14.31 7.84 18.58
N LYS A 10 13.77 6.64 18.34
CA LYS A 10 14.14 5.43 19.09
C LYS A 10 15.49 4.86 18.66
N ASP A 11 15.85 5.03 17.39
CA ASP A 11 17.11 4.57 16.82
C ASP A 11 17.69 5.59 15.84
N PRO A 12 18.52 6.54 16.36
CA PRO A 12 19.17 7.55 15.53
C PRO A 12 20.14 7.00 14.48
N SER A 13 20.58 5.74 14.60
CA SER A 13 21.46 5.11 13.61
C SER A 13 20.81 4.96 12.24
N LEU A 14 19.47 5.00 12.20
CA LEU A 14 18.69 4.96 10.97
C LEU A 14 18.78 6.23 10.11
N LEU A 15 19.39 7.29 10.63
CA LEU A 15 19.57 8.57 9.92
C LEU A 15 20.73 8.58 8.91
N LYS A 16 21.51 7.51 8.81
CA LYS A 16 22.64 7.42 7.88
C LYS A 16 22.14 7.20 6.44
N LEU A 17 22.80 7.90 5.49
CA LEU A 17 22.67 7.54 4.07
C LEU A 17 23.21 6.13 3.85
N GLY A 18 22.51 5.35 3.08
CA GLY A 18 22.85 3.98 2.74
C GLY A 18 21.66 3.07 2.89
N GLY A 19 21.75 1.92 2.26
CA GLY A 19 20.70 0.94 2.25
C GLY A 19 21.19 -0.45 2.63
N GLU A 20 20.27 -1.27 3.05
CA GLU A 20 20.48 -2.69 3.29
C GLU A 20 19.46 -3.52 2.55
N LYS A 21 19.83 -4.74 2.19
CA LYS A 21 18.89 -5.72 1.67
C LYS A 21 18.09 -6.30 2.82
N ARG A 22 16.76 -6.31 2.67
CA ARG A 22 15.86 -6.86 3.67
C ARG A 22 14.66 -7.51 3.00
N ASP A 23 14.22 -8.64 3.54
CA ASP A 23 12.94 -9.23 3.13
C ASP A 23 11.80 -8.41 3.72
N MET A 24 10.88 -7.96 2.88
CA MET A 24 9.85 -6.99 3.26
C MET A 24 8.54 -7.28 2.57
N THR A 25 7.49 -6.67 3.07
CA THR A 25 6.17 -6.66 2.40
C THR A 25 5.81 -5.24 2.00
N PHE A 26 5.30 -5.10 0.78
CA PHE A 26 4.93 -3.82 0.15
C PHE A 26 3.45 -3.78 -0.14
N LEU A 27 2.85 -2.60 0.03
CA LEU A 27 1.44 -2.35 -0.28
C LEU A 27 1.33 -1.09 -1.12
N PHE A 28 0.59 -1.19 -2.22
CA PHE A 28 0.15 -0.06 -3.03
C PHE A 28 -1.36 0.01 -3.01
N CYS A 29 -1.90 1.20 -2.80
CA CYS A 29 -3.33 1.46 -2.84
C CYS A 29 -3.61 2.70 -3.67
N ASP A 30 -4.55 2.60 -4.61
CA ASP A 30 -4.91 3.71 -5.48
C ASP A 30 -6.43 3.83 -5.60
N ILE A 31 -6.91 5.05 -5.80
CA ILE A 31 -8.33 5.31 -6.06
C ILE A 31 -8.65 4.90 -7.49
N ARG A 32 -9.72 4.12 -7.67
CA ARG A 32 -10.25 3.79 -8.98
C ARG A 32 -11.18 4.89 -9.49
N GLY A 33 -11.07 5.20 -10.78
CA GLY A 33 -11.94 6.19 -11.41
C GLY A 33 -11.76 7.59 -10.83
N PHE A 34 -10.52 7.99 -10.54
CA PHE A 34 -10.21 9.31 -10.01
C PHE A 34 -10.63 10.44 -10.95
N THR A 35 -10.46 10.26 -12.26
CA THR A 35 -10.80 11.28 -13.26
C THR A 35 -12.28 11.69 -13.21
N PRO A 36 -13.27 10.77 -13.23
CA PRO A 36 -14.69 11.12 -13.04
C PRO A 36 -14.97 11.81 -11.72
N ILE A 37 -14.27 11.42 -10.64
CA ILE A 37 -14.42 12.09 -9.33
C ILE A 37 -13.90 13.51 -9.42
N SER A 38 -12.72 13.73 -9.97
CA SER A 38 -12.12 15.06 -10.10
C SER A 38 -12.96 16.00 -10.98
N GLU A 39 -13.60 15.46 -12.01
CA GLU A 39 -14.50 16.25 -12.87
C GLU A 39 -15.71 16.78 -12.14
N LYS A 40 -16.26 16.05 -11.17
CA LYS A 40 -17.35 16.51 -10.30
C LYS A 40 -16.96 17.73 -9.45
N TYR A 41 -15.68 17.90 -9.21
CA TYR A 41 -15.12 19.02 -8.45
C TYR A 41 -14.53 20.12 -9.34
N LYS A 42 -14.80 20.11 -10.63
CA LYS A 42 -14.36 21.17 -11.55
C LYS A 42 -14.93 22.50 -11.08
N GLY A 43 -14.01 23.43 -10.79
CA GLY A 43 -14.38 24.71 -10.15
C GLY A 43 -14.42 24.69 -8.62
N ASN A 44 -14.18 23.55 -7.98
CA ASN A 44 -14.08 23.43 -6.53
C ASN A 44 -12.85 22.60 -6.12
N PRO A 45 -11.63 23.08 -6.33
CA PRO A 45 -10.41 22.31 -5.99
C PRO A 45 -10.25 22.07 -4.50
N GLU A 46 -10.77 22.95 -3.64
CA GLU A 46 -10.75 22.75 -2.19
C GLU A 46 -11.59 21.54 -1.75
N GLY A 47 -12.75 21.34 -2.36
CA GLY A 47 -13.61 20.20 -2.09
C GLY A 47 -12.93 18.87 -2.47
N LEU A 48 -12.28 18.84 -3.62
CA LEU A 48 -11.51 17.67 -4.06
C LEU A 48 -10.35 17.36 -3.10
N THR A 49 -9.59 18.38 -2.71
CA THR A 49 -8.48 18.24 -1.76
C THR A 49 -8.97 17.70 -0.41
N LYS A 50 -10.09 18.21 0.10
CA LYS A 50 -10.69 17.70 1.35
C LYS A 50 -11.10 16.24 1.24
N LEU A 51 -11.68 15.82 0.12
CA LEU A 51 -12.07 14.44 -0.11
C LEU A 51 -10.84 13.52 -0.12
N ILE A 52 -9.81 13.89 -0.89
CA ILE A 52 -8.55 13.13 -0.95
C ILE A 52 -7.90 13.04 0.42
N ASN A 53 -7.83 14.13 1.16
CA ASN A 53 -7.21 14.16 2.49
C ASN A 53 -7.98 13.29 3.50
N ARG A 54 -9.31 13.26 3.44
CA ARG A 54 -10.13 12.35 4.26
C ARG A 54 -9.79 10.89 3.97
N PHE A 55 -9.70 10.54 2.69
CA PHE A 55 -9.34 9.21 2.25
C PHE A 55 -7.93 8.82 2.70
N LEU A 56 -6.94 9.66 2.40
CA LEU A 56 -5.55 9.40 2.76
C LEU A 56 -5.37 9.26 4.28
N THR A 57 -6.00 10.12 5.07
CA THR A 57 -5.93 10.05 6.54
C THR A 57 -6.47 8.73 7.07
N ARG A 58 -7.66 8.32 6.61
CA ARG A 58 -8.28 7.06 7.03
C ARG A 58 -7.43 5.84 6.68
N MET A 59 -6.92 5.80 5.44
CA MET A 59 -6.11 4.67 4.97
C MET A 59 -4.75 4.60 5.65
N THR A 60 -4.07 5.74 5.82
CA THR A 60 -2.77 5.77 6.48
C THR A 60 -2.86 5.45 7.97
N ASP A 61 -3.90 5.88 8.66
CA ASP A 61 -4.12 5.52 10.06
C ASP A 61 -4.23 3.99 10.23
N VAL A 62 -4.94 3.32 9.33
CA VAL A 62 -5.06 1.86 9.31
C VAL A 62 -3.71 1.18 9.07
N ILE A 63 -2.94 1.66 8.09
CA ILE A 63 -1.62 1.12 7.77
C ILE A 63 -0.69 1.23 8.98
N ILE A 64 -0.63 2.41 9.59
CA ILE A 64 0.22 2.67 10.76
C ILE A 64 -0.22 1.83 11.96
N ALA A 65 -1.53 1.67 12.19
CA ALA A 65 -2.08 0.83 13.27
C ALA A 65 -1.69 -0.65 13.11
N ASN A 66 -1.45 -1.12 11.88
CA ASN A 66 -0.96 -2.46 11.59
C ASN A 66 0.58 -2.56 11.48
N GLY A 67 1.31 -1.58 11.95
CA GLY A 67 2.77 -1.59 11.98
C GLY A 67 3.46 -1.20 10.67
N GLY A 68 2.71 -0.74 9.67
CA GLY A 68 3.26 -0.28 8.41
C GLY A 68 3.95 1.07 8.49
N THR A 69 4.83 1.30 7.54
CA THR A 69 5.50 2.59 7.32
C THR A 69 5.03 3.16 6.00
N ILE A 70 4.58 4.41 6.01
CA ILE A 70 4.22 5.13 4.79
C ILE A 70 5.51 5.61 4.11
N ASP A 71 5.75 5.17 2.89
CA ASP A 71 6.86 5.67 2.08
C ASP A 71 6.50 7.05 1.51
N LYS A 72 5.53 7.09 0.64
CA LYS A 72 5.11 8.33 -0.02
C LYS A 72 3.68 8.23 -0.55
N PHE A 73 3.15 9.40 -0.88
CA PHE A 73 1.96 9.53 -1.71
C PHE A 73 2.36 9.93 -3.14
N MET A 74 1.73 9.30 -4.13
CA MET A 74 1.85 9.65 -5.53
C MET A 74 0.46 10.03 -6.04
N GLY A 75 0.09 11.31 -5.84
CA GLY A 75 -1.29 11.76 -6.02
C GLY A 75 -2.22 11.11 -5.00
N ASP A 76 -3.16 10.32 -5.48
CA ASP A 76 -4.09 9.51 -4.67
C ASP A 76 -3.57 8.10 -4.35
N CYS A 77 -2.38 7.75 -4.82
CA CYS A 77 -1.73 6.47 -4.55
C CYS A 77 -0.94 6.51 -3.24
N ILE A 78 -1.11 5.46 -2.44
CA ILE A 78 -0.37 5.25 -1.18
C ILE A 78 0.63 4.11 -1.41
N MET A 79 1.89 4.35 -1.06
CA MET A 79 2.93 3.34 -1.01
C MET A 79 3.37 3.13 0.44
N ALA A 80 3.32 1.90 0.90
CA ALA A 80 3.69 1.53 2.26
C ALA A 80 4.48 0.23 2.30
N PHE A 81 5.19 0.00 3.39
CA PHE A 81 5.96 -1.24 3.58
C PHE A 81 6.05 -1.64 5.06
N TRP A 82 6.41 -2.91 5.29
CA TRP A 82 6.60 -3.53 6.60
C TRP A 82 7.98 -4.18 6.71
N ASN A 83 8.45 -4.37 7.94
CA ASN A 83 9.72 -4.94 8.33
C ASN A 83 10.93 -4.01 8.19
N ALA A 84 10.71 -2.73 8.07
CA ALA A 84 11.74 -1.69 8.14
C ALA A 84 11.08 -0.35 8.52
N PRO A 85 11.78 0.56 9.16
CA PRO A 85 13.12 0.43 9.73
C PRO A 85 13.21 -0.51 10.93
N ILE A 86 12.08 -0.77 11.59
CA ILE A 86 11.98 -1.71 12.71
C ILE A 86 11.58 -3.08 12.19
N GLU A 87 12.28 -4.12 12.62
CA GLU A 87 11.98 -5.50 12.25
C GLU A 87 10.58 -5.91 12.72
N ASP A 88 9.88 -6.64 11.86
CA ASP A 88 8.57 -7.20 12.10
C ASP A 88 8.54 -8.63 11.52
N GLY A 89 8.63 -9.62 12.40
CA GLY A 89 8.64 -11.04 11.99
C GLY A 89 7.33 -11.53 11.39
N GLU A 90 6.25 -10.75 11.50
CA GLU A 90 4.91 -11.06 10.98
C GLU A 90 4.48 -10.02 9.92
N HIS A 91 5.45 -9.49 9.17
CA HIS A 91 5.21 -8.39 8.23
C HIS A 91 4.19 -8.73 7.13
N GLU A 92 4.17 -9.97 6.66
CA GLU A 92 3.21 -10.42 5.65
C GLU A 92 1.78 -10.41 6.19
N GLU A 93 1.59 -10.95 7.39
CA GLU A 93 0.28 -11.00 8.05
C GLU A 93 -0.24 -9.61 8.40
N HIS A 94 0.63 -8.75 8.91
CA HIS A 94 0.27 -7.36 9.24
C HIS A 94 -0.13 -6.56 7.99
N ALA A 95 0.53 -6.78 6.86
CA ALA A 95 0.16 -6.16 5.60
C ALA A 95 -1.21 -6.65 5.09
N VAL A 96 -1.47 -7.94 5.16
CA VAL A 96 -2.78 -8.51 4.80
C VAL A 96 -3.88 -7.96 5.71
N GLN A 97 -3.65 -7.91 7.01
CA GLN A 97 -4.61 -7.33 7.95
C GLN A 97 -4.87 -5.86 7.67
N ALA A 98 -3.82 -5.10 7.35
CA ALA A 98 -3.97 -3.69 6.97
C ALA A 98 -4.90 -3.55 5.75
N ALA A 99 -4.72 -4.38 4.73
CA ALA A 99 -5.57 -4.34 3.54
C ALA A 99 -7.05 -4.68 3.84
N ILE A 100 -7.29 -5.63 4.72
CA ILE A 100 -8.64 -5.98 5.19
C ILE A 100 -9.26 -4.80 5.94
N ASP A 101 -8.52 -4.23 6.88
CA ASP A 101 -8.97 -3.09 7.69
C ASP A 101 -9.18 -1.83 6.84
N MET A 102 -8.36 -1.61 5.82
CA MET A 102 -8.53 -0.50 4.86
C MET A 102 -9.85 -0.61 4.10
N GLN A 103 -10.21 -1.81 3.64
CA GLN A 103 -11.48 -2.03 2.95
C GLN A 103 -12.67 -1.79 3.88
N ASN A 104 -12.60 -2.26 5.12
CA ASN A 104 -13.64 -2.02 6.13
C ASN A 104 -13.77 -0.54 6.47
N GLU A 105 -12.66 0.16 6.63
CA GLU A 105 -12.67 1.60 6.90
C GLU A 105 -13.21 2.41 5.72
N LEU A 106 -12.91 1.97 4.48
CA LEU A 106 -13.46 2.59 3.29
C LEU A 106 -14.98 2.44 3.20
N LEU A 107 -15.53 1.30 3.60
CA LEU A 107 -16.99 1.13 3.69
C LEU A 107 -17.61 2.17 4.62
N LYS A 108 -17.01 2.41 5.79
CA LYS A 108 -17.48 3.42 6.74
C LYS A 108 -17.38 4.83 6.16
N LEU A 109 -16.26 5.15 5.52
CA LEU A 109 -16.07 6.44 4.86
C LEU A 109 -17.12 6.66 3.76
N ASN A 110 -17.36 5.66 2.92
CA ASN A 110 -18.34 5.74 1.84
C ASN A 110 -19.78 5.93 2.35
N GLN A 111 -20.13 5.33 3.48
CA GLN A 111 -21.41 5.56 4.12
C GLN A 111 -21.57 7.04 4.53
N GLN A 112 -20.52 7.63 5.11
CA GLN A 112 -20.51 9.05 5.48
C GLN A 112 -20.58 9.95 4.25
N LEU A 113 -19.80 9.64 3.22
CA LEU A 113 -19.80 10.40 1.95
C LEU A 113 -21.17 10.37 1.28
N ALA A 114 -21.84 9.23 1.27
CA ALA A 114 -23.18 9.08 0.69
C ALA A 114 -24.21 9.94 1.42
N VAL A 115 -24.17 9.98 2.77
CA VAL A 115 -25.04 10.83 3.58
C VAL A 115 -24.80 12.31 3.30
N GLU A 116 -23.55 12.70 3.06
CA GLU A 116 -23.16 14.07 2.72
C GLU A 116 -23.43 14.44 1.25
N GLY A 117 -23.94 13.51 0.45
CA GLY A 117 -24.15 13.72 -1.00
C GLY A 117 -22.87 13.82 -1.81
N LEU A 118 -21.76 13.32 -1.28
CA LEU A 118 -20.45 13.31 -1.94
C LEU A 118 -20.21 12.00 -2.69
N PRO A 119 -19.32 12.01 -3.70
CA PRO A 119 -18.97 10.79 -4.42
C PRO A 119 -18.35 9.74 -3.49
N THR A 120 -18.73 8.47 -3.64
CA THR A 120 -18.08 7.35 -2.98
C THR A 120 -16.80 6.97 -3.72
N ILE A 121 -15.90 6.30 -3.00
CA ILE A 121 -14.56 5.96 -3.46
C ILE A 121 -14.44 4.44 -3.60
N ALA A 122 -13.87 4.00 -4.71
CA ALA A 122 -13.42 2.62 -4.91
C ALA A 122 -11.90 2.61 -5.01
N ILE A 123 -11.28 1.54 -4.53
CA ILE A 123 -9.83 1.38 -4.50
C ILE A 123 -9.37 0.07 -5.12
N GLY A 124 -8.10 0.04 -5.50
CA GLY A 124 -7.33 -1.17 -5.76
C GLY A 124 -6.17 -1.25 -4.79
N ILE A 125 -5.89 -2.44 -4.29
CA ILE A 125 -4.77 -2.72 -3.39
C ILE A 125 -3.95 -3.88 -3.96
N GLY A 126 -2.62 -3.70 -3.99
CA GLY A 126 -1.68 -4.75 -4.32
C GLY A 126 -0.69 -4.97 -3.18
N ILE A 127 -0.45 -6.24 -2.83
CA ILE A 127 0.52 -6.64 -1.80
C ILE A 127 1.49 -7.65 -2.38
N ASN A 128 2.76 -7.44 -2.13
CA ASN A 128 3.81 -8.41 -2.46
C ASN A 128 4.89 -8.45 -1.40
N THR A 129 5.55 -9.58 -1.29
CA THR A 129 6.66 -9.82 -0.35
C THR A 129 7.90 -10.23 -1.12
N GLY A 130 9.04 -9.73 -0.74
CA GLY A 130 10.33 -10.11 -1.29
C GLY A 130 11.46 -9.23 -0.81
N GLU A 131 12.67 -9.56 -1.27
CA GLU A 131 13.86 -8.79 -0.94
C GLU A 131 13.85 -7.43 -1.66
N ALA A 132 14.21 -6.39 -0.93
CA ALA A 132 14.41 -5.06 -1.47
C ALA A 132 15.57 -4.36 -0.78
N LEU A 133 16.11 -3.35 -1.44
CA LEU A 133 17.05 -2.42 -0.84
C LEU A 133 16.24 -1.35 -0.10
N VAL A 134 16.47 -1.20 1.20
CA VAL A 134 15.78 -0.23 2.05
C VAL A 134 16.78 0.68 2.75
N GLY A 135 16.49 1.96 2.82
CA GLY A 135 17.35 2.93 3.49
C GLY A 135 17.06 4.36 3.08
N ASN A 136 17.94 5.26 3.54
CA ASN A 136 17.88 6.66 3.16
C ASN A 136 18.45 6.84 1.75
N MET A 137 17.58 7.27 0.83
CA MET A 137 17.89 7.43 -0.58
C MET A 137 17.63 8.86 -1.03
N GLY A 138 18.51 9.39 -1.86
CA GLY A 138 18.41 10.74 -2.38
C GLY A 138 19.75 11.43 -2.48
N SER A 139 19.73 12.75 -2.41
CA SER A 139 20.94 13.59 -2.37
C SER A 139 21.32 13.94 -0.95
N ASP A 140 22.52 14.51 -0.77
CA ASP A 140 22.98 14.98 0.52
C ASP A 140 22.08 16.05 1.15
N GLN A 141 21.33 16.77 0.31
CA GLN A 141 20.43 17.85 0.74
C GLN A 141 19.00 17.40 0.98
N ARG A 142 18.58 16.34 0.30
CA ARG A 142 17.21 15.79 0.42
C ARG A 142 17.22 14.30 0.20
N PHE A 143 16.84 13.58 1.22
CA PHE A 143 16.70 12.12 1.14
C PHE A 143 15.42 11.66 1.87
N ASP A 144 14.91 10.53 1.41
CA ASP A 144 13.76 9.86 2.01
C ASP A 144 14.14 8.43 2.38
N TYR A 145 13.56 7.92 3.45
CA TYR A 145 13.64 6.51 3.79
C TYR A 145 12.69 5.75 2.87
N SER A 146 13.23 4.96 1.96
CA SER A 146 12.46 4.33 0.88
C SER A 146 13.00 2.96 0.52
N VAL A 147 12.36 2.32 -0.45
CA VAL A 147 12.67 0.97 -0.92
C VAL A 147 12.80 0.93 -2.43
N ILE A 148 13.69 0.06 -2.92
CA ILE A 148 13.89 -0.19 -4.35
C ILE A 148 14.04 -1.71 -4.56
N GLY A 149 13.40 -2.25 -5.59
CA GLY A 149 13.57 -3.66 -5.99
C GLY A 149 12.44 -4.18 -6.86
N ASP A 150 12.68 -5.33 -7.48
CA ASP A 150 11.67 -6.00 -8.32
C ASP A 150 10.41 -6.36 -7.53
N ALA A 151 10.57 -6.77 -6.28
CA ALA A 151 9.45 -7.10 -5.40
C ALA A 151 8.53 -5.89 -5.11
N VAL A 152 9.10 -4.69 -5.03
CA VAL A 152 8.37 -3.43 -4.90
C VAL A 152 7.58 -3.14 -6.19
N ASN A 153 8.24 -3.25 -7.34
CA ASN A 153 7.63 -3.01 -8.66
C ASN A 153 6.48 -4.00 -8.91
N LEU A 154 6.65 -5.24 -8.47
CA LEU A 154 5.59 -6.24 -8.58
C LEU A 154 4.36 -5.87 -7.73
N ALA A 155 4.53 -5.38 -6.51
CA ALA A 155 3.42 -4.93 -5.68
C ALA A 155 2.62 -3.81 -6.37
N ALA A 156 3.29 -2.84 -6.98
CA ALA A 156 2.65 -1.80 -7.77
C ALA A 156 1.88 -2.36 -8.98
N ARG A 157 2.44 -3.35 -9.66
CA ARG A 157 1.78 -4.03 -10.78
C ARG A 157 0.55 -4.82 -10.33
N LEU A 158 0.60 -5.48 -9.18
CA LEU A 158 -0.55 -6.20 -8.63
C LEU A 158 -1.71 -5.23 -8.34
N GLU A 159 -1.40 -4.07 -7.80
CA GLU A 159 -2.40 -3.02 -7.61
C GLU A 159 -3.03 -2.60 -8.93
N SER A 160 -2.22 -2.24 -9.93
CA SER A 160 -2.74 -1.82 -11.24
C SER A 160 -3.51 -2.92 -11.98
N SER A 161 -3.19 -4.19 -11.74
CA SER A 161 -3.89 -5.35 -12.31
C SER A 161 -5.24 -5.63 -11.63
N SER A 162 -5.50 -5.07 -10.46
CA SER A 162 -6.69 -5.35 -9.65
C SER A 162 -7.99 -5.07 -10.42
N LYS A 163 -8.02 -4.00 -11.19
CA LYS A 163 -9.17 -3.64 -12.01
C LYS A 163 -9.47 -4.69 -13.09
N THR A 164 -8.46 -5.08 -13.84
CA THR A 164 -8.57 -6.08 -14.91
C THR A 164 -8.97 -7.44 -14.35
N LEU A 165 -8.47 -7.81 -13.18
CA LEU A 165 -8.79 -9.05 -12.48
C LEU A 165 -10.15 -9.00 -11.77
N GLY A 166 -10.81 -7.84 -11.72
CA GLY A 166 -12.11 -7.67 -11.06
C GLY A 166 -12.07 -7.84 -9.54
N LYS A 167 -10.94 -7.53 -8.92
CA LYS A 167 -10.73 -7.65 -7.47
C LYS A 167 -10.24 -6.33 -6.88
N THR A 168 -10.67 -6.04 -5.66
CA THR A 168 -10.15 -4.89 -4.90
C THR A 168 -8.73 -5.15 -4.40
N LEU A 169 -8.47 -6.36 -3.91
CA LEU A 169 -7.21 -6.78 -3.31
C LEU A 169 -6.57 -7.89 -4.14
N VAL A 170 -5.32 -7.67 -4.55
CA VAL A 170 -4.50 -8.66 -5.26
C VAL A 170 -3.20 -8.87 -4.49
N ILE A 171 -2.94 -10.13 -4.12
CA ILE A 171 -1.83 -10.53 -3.25
C ILE A 171 -0.92 -11.50 -4.01
N GLY A 172 0.39 -11.24 -3.98
CA GLY A 172 1.39 -12.10 -4.57
C GLY A 172 1.58 -13.41 -3.81
N GLU A 173 2.07 -14.41 -4.50
CA GLU A 173 2.26 -15.77 -3.99
C GLU A 173 3.14 -15.83 -2.74
N ASP A 174 4.23 -15.05 -2.69
CA ASP A 174 5.16 -15.07 -1.55
C ASP A 174 4.51 -14.55 -0.26
N THR A 175 3.64 -13.56 -0.35
CA THR A 175 2.85 -13.10 0.80
C THR A 175 1.88 -14.19 1.28
N VAL A 176 1.20 -14.84 0.34
CA VAL A 176 0.23 -15.91 0.66
C VAL A 176 0.92 -17.09 1.35
N LYS A 177 2.07 -17.52 0.86
CA LYS A 177 2.85 -18.62 1.47
C LYS A 177 3.19 -18.35 2.94
N ALA A 178 3.53 -17.11 3.26
CA ALA A 178 3.87 -16.72 4.63
C ALA A 178 2.66 -16.54 5.54
N ALA A 179 1.52 -16.07 5.01
CA ALA A 179 0.33 -15.70 5.79
C ALA A 179 -0.79 -16.75 5.81
N LYS A 180 -0.69 -17.82 5.03
CA LYS A 180 -1.78 -18.80 4.81
C LYS A 180 -2.24 -19.55 6.06
N LEU A 181 -1.46 -19.56 7.13
CA LEU A 181 -1.86 -20.23 8.38
C LEU A 181 -2.95 -19.47 9.14
N ASN A 182 -3.00 -18.15 8.96
CA ASN A 182 -3.89 -17.27 9.72
C ASN A 182 -4.94 -16.58 8.85
N TYR A 183 -4.84 -16.71 7.53
CA TYR A 183 -5.76 -16.08 6.56
C TYR A 183 -6.17 -17.06 5.48
N ASP A 184 -7.41 -16.93 5.02
CA ASP A 184 -7.94 -17.70 3.90
C ASP A 184 -7.77 -16.90 2.59
N PHE A 185 -7.10 -17.52 1.62
CA PHE A 185 -6.88 -16.91 0.31
C PHE A 185 -7.59 -17.68 -0.79
N GLU A 186 -8.03 -16.93 -1.78
CA GLU A 186 -8.62 -17.46 -3.01
C GLU A 186 -7.67 -17.19 -4.18
N TYR A 187 -7.34 -18.23 -4.93
CA TYR A 187 -6.58 -18.10 -6.16
C TYR A 187 -7.38 -17.31 -7.21
N ILE A 188 -6.75 -16.36 -7.86
CA ILE A 188 -7.38 -15.55 -8.91
C ILE A 188 -6.89 -15.97 -10.29
N ASP A 189 -5.57 -15.89 -10.53
CA ASP A 189 -4.97 -16.05 -11.86
C ASP A 189 -3.44 -16.15 -11.76
N GLN A 190 -2.82 -16.33 -12.92
CA GLN A 190 -1.38 -16.13 -13.10
C GLN A 190 -1.16 -14.87 -13.93
N ILE A 191 -0.19 -14.07 -13.55
CA ILE A 191 0.21 -12.89 -14.31
C ILE A 191 1.66 -12.99 -14.74
N THR A 192 1.96 -12.52 -15.96
CA THR A 192 3.33 -12.42 -16.46
C THR A 192 3.92 -11.11 -16.00
N VAL A 193 5.11 -11.17 -15.41
CA VAL A 193 5.85 -9.98 -15.01
C VAL A 193 6.58 -9.42 -16.23
N LYS A 194 6.40 -8.13 -16.49
CA LYS A 194 7.05 -7.43 -17.61
C LYS A 194 8.57 -7.57 -17.51
N GLY A 195 9.19 -8.12 -18.56
CA GLY A 195 10.63 -8.35 -18.61
C GLY A 195 11.11 -9.65 -17.96
N LYS A 196 10.20 -10.48 -17.43
CA LYS A 196 10.49 -11.85 -16.95
C LYS A 196 9.62 -12.85 -17.69
N THR A 197 10.15 -14.04 -17.91
CA THR A 197 9.43 -15.17 -18.52
C THR A 197 8.59 -15.93 -17.49
N GLU A 198 8.68 -15.57 -16.22
CA GLU A 198 8.01 -16.24 -15.12
C GLU A 198 6.61 -15.73 -14.92
N GLU A 199 5.68 -16.66 -14.79
CA GLU A 199 4.30 -16.37 -14.36
C GLU A 199 4.23 -16.45 -12.84
N ILE A 200 3.49 -15.52 -12.25
CA ILE A 200 3.28 -15.44 -10.80
C ILE A 200 1.81 -15.70 -10.50
N LYS A 201 1.55 -16.61 -9.56
CA LYS A 201 0.21 -16.83 -9.03
C LYS A 201 -0.20 -15.68 -8.15
N VAL A 202 -1.43 -15.22 -8.32
CA VAL A 202 -2.01 -14.14 -7.54
C VAL A 202 -3.31 -14.56 -6.89
N TYR A 203 -3.56 -14.00 -5.73
CA TYR A 203 -4.64 -14.38 -4.82
C TYR A 203 -5.37 -13.14 -4.31
N THR A 204 -6.54 -13.36 -3.75
CA THR A 204 -7.24 -12.38 -2.92
C THR A 204 -7.60 -13.01 -1.59
N HIS A 205 -7.99 -12.19 -0.60
CA HIS A 205 -8.50 -12.68 0.66
C HIS A 205 -9.96 -13.11 0.52
N LYS A 206 -10.31 -14.29 1.05
CA LYS A 206 -11.72 -14.73 1.18
C LYS A 206 -12.39 -13.96 2.31
N HIS A 207 -13.60 -13.49 2.03
CA HIS A 207 -14.47 -12.85 3.02
C HIS A 207 -15.24 -13.89 3.83
#